data_04ec6b91f828bdc4d2549d0af8cdde8b
#
_entry.id   04ec6b91f828bdc4d2549d0af8cdde8b
#
_cell.length_a   1.000
_cell.length_b   1.000
_cell.length_c   1.000
_cell.angle_alpha   90.00
_cell.angle_beta   90.00
_cell.angle_gamma   90.00
#
_symmetry.space_group_name_H-M   'P 1'
#
loop_
_entity.id
_entity.type
_entity.pdbx_description
1 polymer ?
#
loop_
_entity_poly.entity_id
_entity_poly.type
_entity_poly.pdbx_seq_one_letter_code
_entity_poly.pdbx_strand_id
1 'polypeptide(L)'
;MTRRTPEQYDWGTLEFDETLLDLHYTPHGFRTIKFTVIHHMTVVDRDGNGPDTLDACFNIWQDREASAHYGVDHDKVRQYVYDSDIAWATANANGNNHGISIEHANSTGAPDWRVDPETMETGAKLVAHLHKFYRLGRPEIGVNVFRHMDFFATGCPGPFLGGSHYHSYVDRAAQIYDEITDTKPAGPVPLPTPKVRPSQYEVVDMVIRGQYGNGAERFQRLEREGWDPLEIQRIVNERLS
;
A
#
# COMPACT_ATOMS: atom_id res chain seq x y z
N MET A 1 23.21 -5.58 -11.65
CA MET A 1 22.56 -4.26 -11.57
C MET A 1 23.28 -3.44 -10.54
N THR A 2 23.46 -2.16 -10.77
CA THR A 2 24.11 -1.28 -9.82
C THR A 2 23.20 -1.06 -8.64
N ARG A 3 23.72 -1.31 -7.44
CA ARG A 3 23.13 -0.95 -6.16
C ARG A 3 22.74 0.53 -6.20
N ARG A 4 21.55 0.87 -5.77
CA ARG A 4 21.14 2.27 -5.67
C ARG A 4 21.76 2.90 -4.44
N THR A 5 22.29 4.09 -4.62
CA THR A 5 22.73 4.91 -3.52
C THR A 5 21.62 5.87 -3.09
N PRO A 6 21.64 6.37 -1.85
CA PRO A 6 20.67 7.37 -1.38
C PRO A 6 20.53 8.56 -2.34
N GLU A 7 21.60 9.00 -2.99
CA GLU A 7 21.60 10.10 -3.94
C GLU A 7 20.79 9.82 -5.20
N GLN A 8 20.62 8.57 -5.57
CA GLN A 8 19.82 8.17 -6.74
C GLN A 8 18.31 8.30 -6.52
N TYR A 9 17.87 8.43 -5.27
CA TYR A 9 16.46 8.60 -4.93
C TYR A 9 16.05 10.06 -4.80
N ASP A 10 17.01 10.98 -4.69
CA ASP A 10 16.70 12.41 -4.45
C ASP A 10 15.74 12.59 -3.25
N TRP A 11 16.13 12.00 -2.11
CA TRP A 11 15.29 11.97 -0.90
C TRP A 11 15.06 13.36 -0.27
N GLY A 12 15.70 14.39 -0.81
CA GLY A 12 15.62 15.73 -0.24
C GLY A 12 16.25 15.80 1.14
N THR A 13 15.45 15.97 2.18
CA THR A 13 15.91 16.13 3.56
C THR A 13 15.81 14.87 4.41
N LEU A 14 15.46 13.72 3.84
CA LEU A 14 15.36 12.49 4.61
C LEU A 14 16.72 11.93 4.98
N GLU A 15 16.90 11.59 6.26
CA GLU A 15 18.06 10.84 6.71
C GLU A 15 17.90 9.36 6.29
N PHE A 16 18.82 8.88 5.48
CA PHE A 16 18.78 7.53 4.93
C PHE A 16 20.00 6.72 5.34
N ASP A 17 19.76 5.51 5.84
CA ASP A 17 20.82 4.53 6.08
C ASP A 17 20.53 3.16 5.46
N GLU A 18 21.54 2.31 5.43
CA GLU A 18 21.43 0.90 5.03
C GLU A 18 21.92 0.01 6.17
N THR A 19 21.06 -0.89 6.62
CA THR A 19 21.42 -2.01 7.51
C THR A 19 20.82 -3.27 6.92
N LEU A 20 21.56 -3.87 5.97
CA LEU A 20 21.05 -4.95 5.14
C LEU A 20 21.02 -6.28 5.90
N LEU A 21 19.96 -7.02 5.68
CA LEU A 21 19.81 -8.40 6.14
C LEU A 21 20.63 -9.36 5.27
N ASP A 22 21.25 -10.34 5.89
CA ASP A 22 21.96 -11.44 5.22
C ASP A 22 21.06 -12.66 4.99
N LEU A 23 19.84 -12.66 5.56
CA LEU A 23 18.90 -13.77 5.55
C LEU A 23 17.43 -13.29 5.49
N HIS A 24 16.50 -14.24 5.36
CA HIS A 24 15.04 -14.02 5.35
C HIS A 24 14.56 -13.10 4.21
N TYR A 25 15.23 -13.16 3.08
CA TYR A 25 14.79 -12.60 1.81
C TYR A 25 15.20 -13.53 0.66
N THR A 26 14.70 -13.31 -0.53
CA THR A 26 15.10 -14.08 -1.71
C THR A 26 15.94 -13.19 -2.63
N PRO A 27 17.25 -13.49 -2.79
CA PRO A 27 18.08 -12.83 -3.79
C PRO A 27 17.48 -13.06 -5.19
N HIS A 28 17.22 -11.99 -5.92
CA HIS A 28 16.62 -12.08 -7.24
C HIS A 28 17.39 -11.27 -8.29
N GLY A 29 18.03 -10.17 -7.88
CA GLY A 29 18.86 -9.31 -8.72
C GLY A 29 18.09 -8.49 -9.77
N PHE A 30 16.85 -8.86 -10.11
CA PHE A 30 15.96 -8.12 -11.00
C PHE A 30 14.50 -8.56 -10.80
N ARG A 31 13.61 -7.61 -10.56
CA ARG A 31 12.16 -7.85 -10.50
C ARG A 31 11.37 -6.66 -11.03
N THR A 32 10.14 -6.89 -11.41
CA THR A 32 9.23 -5.82 -11.81
C THR A 32 8.47 -5.32 -10.59
N ILE A 33 8.77 -4.09 -10.15
CA ILE A 33 8.06 -3.42 -9.08
C ILE A 33 6.81 -2.77 -9.67
N LYS A 34 5.67 -2.96 -9.00
CA LYS A 34 4.36 -2.48 -9.46
C LYS A 34 3.64 -1.60 -8.44
N PHE A 35 3.97 -1.72 -7.15
CA PHE A 35 3.26 -1.04 -6.07
C PHE A 35 4.11 -0.98 -4.79
N THR A 36 3.67 -0.16 -3.84
CA THR A 36 4.16 -0.14 -2.47
C THR A 36 3.18 -0.83 -1.53
N VAL A 37 3.69 -1.46 -0.46
CA VAL A 37 2.89 -2.12 0.58
C VAL A 37 3.23 -1.50 1.93
N ILE A 38 2.20 -1.05 2.63
CA ILE A 38 2.30 -0.36 3.89
C ILE A 38 2.13 -1.34 5.05
N HIS A 39 3.08 -1.30 5.98
CA HIS A 39 3.13 -2.10 7.19
C HIS A 39 3.34 -1.20 8.42
N HIS A 40 3.17 -1.77 9.62
CA HIS A 40 3.62 -1.19 10.87
C HIS A 40 4.47 -2.20 11.65
N MET A 41 5.51 -1.70 12.30
CA MET A 41 6.56 -2.52 12.92
C MET A 41 6.09 -3.34 14.12
N THR A 42 5.00 -2.94 14.79
CA THR A 42 4.64 -3.43 16.13
C THR A 42 5.74 -3.27 17.18
N VAL A 43 6.73 -2.47 16.87
CA VAL A 43 7.77 -1.98 17.78
C VAL A 43 7.45 -0.53 18.11
N VAL A 44 7.48 -0.20 19.40
CA VAL A 44 7.13 1.13 19.91
C VAL A 44 8.41 1.90 20.14
N ASP A 45 8.53 3.06 19.50
CA ASP A 45 9.52 4.04 19.90
C ASP A 45 9.12 4.60 21.28
N ARG A 46 10.00 4.40 22.29
CA ARG A 46 9.70 4.76 23.69
C ARG A 46 10.20 6.14 24.07
N ASP A 47 11.15 6.66 23.35
CA ASP A 47 11.87 7.88 23.72
C ASP A 47 11.92 8.94 22.61
N GLY A 48 11.36 8.67 21.43
CA GLY A 48 11.31 9.61 20.31
C GLY A 48 12.65 9.81 19.60
N ASN A 49 13.62 8.91 19.83
CA ASN A 49 14.97 9.05 19.27
C ASN A 49 15.14 8.38 17.88
N GLY A 50 14.15 7.64 17.43
CA GLY A 50 14.09 7.04 16.11
C GLY A 50 14.98 5.82 15.82
N PRO A 51 16.25 5.71 16.25
CA PRO A 51 17.09 4.59 15.83
C PRO A 51 16.68 3.24 16.42
N ASP A 52 16.12 3.23 17.62
CA ASP A 52 15.86 1.99 18.38
C ASP A 52 14.82 1.07 17.73
N THR A 53 13.81 1.63 17.09
CA THR A 53 12.76 0.84 16.39
C THR A 53 13.28 0.22 15.11
N LEU A 54 14.10 0.95 14.37
CA LEU A 54 14.74 0.47 13.14
C LEU A 54 15.75 -0.66 13.46
N ASP A 55 16.55 -0.49 14.53
CA ASP A 55 17.46 -1.53 15.01
C ASP A 55 16.70 -2.75 15.56
N ALA A 56 15.60 -2.51 16.27
CA ALA A 56 14.78 -3.59 16.79
C ALA A 56 14.15 -4.45 15.68
N CYS A 57 13.66 -3.84 14.60
CA CYS A 57 13.19 -4.58 13.43
C CYS A 57 14.29 -5.43 12.80
N PHE A 58 15.47 -4.86 12.58
CA PHE A 58 16.62 -5.60 12.08
C PHE A 58 16.95 -6.80 12.95
N ASN A 59 17.03 -6.60 14.27
CA ASN A 59 17.35 -7.67 15.23
C ASN A 59 16.28 -8.76 15.28
N ILE A 60 14.99 -8.40 15.24
CA ILE A 60 13.88 -9.34 15.21
C ILE A 60 13.98 -10.24 13.96
N TRP A 61 14.35 -9.69 12.83
CA TRP A 61 14.45 -10.44 11.59
C TRP A 61 15.73 -11.28 11.46
N GLN A 62 16.67 -11.21 12.42
CA GLN A 62 17.74 -12.20 12.49
C GLN A 62 17.19 -13.60 12.86
N ASP A 63 16.16 -13.67 13.68
CA ASP A 63 15.57 -14.93 14.17
C ASP A 63 14.22 -15.25 13.51
N ARG A 64 13.48 -14.23 13.07
CA ARG A 64 12.16 -14.40 12.48
C ARG A 64 12.24 -14.43 10.95
N GLU A 65 11.66 -15.47 10.35
CA GLU A 65 11.54 -15.60 8.88
C GLU A 65 10.61 -14.54 8.25
N ALA A 66 11.03 -13.31 8.33
CA ALA A 66 10.34 -12.15 7.75
C ALA A 66 11.34 -11.04 7.43
N SER A 67 10.96 -10.13 6.54
CA SER A 67 11.73 -8.92 6.23
C SER A 67 10.87 -7.89 5.50
N ALA A 68 11.34 -6.64 5.46
CA ALA A 68 10.80 -5.60 4.60
C ALA A 68 11.93 -4.92 3.81
N HIS A 69 11.58 -4.15 2.79
CA HIS A 69 12.59 -3.39 2.05
C HIS A 69 13.05 -2.18 2.85
N TYR A 70 12.11 -1.49 3.47
CA TYR A 70 12.35 -0.24 4.21
C TYR A 70 11.65 -0.24 5.56
N GLY A 71 12.26 0.49 6.49
CA GLY A 71 11.63 0.98 7.70
C GLY A 71 11.71 2.50 7.74
N VAL A 72 10.70 3.12 8.35
CA VAL A 72 10.65 4.55 8.59
C VAL A 72 10.34 4.85 10.05
N ASP A 73 11.06 5.80 10.62
CA ASP A 73 10.87 6.31 11.96
C ASP A 73 11.29 7.77 12.04
N HIS A 74 10.40 8.66 12.49
CA HIS A 74 10.58 10.10 12.44
C HIS A 74 11.09 10.57 11.07
N ASP A 75 12.24 11.20 10.95
CA ASP A 75 12.83 11.67 9.71
C ASP A 75 13.76 10.66 9.02
N LYS A 76 13.88 9.43 9.60
CA LYS A 76 14.83 8.41 9.17
C LYS A 76 14.19 7.35 8.27
N VAL A 77 14.93 6.95 7.27
CA VAL A 77 14.62 5.83 6.38
C VAL A 77 15.76 4.84 6.44
N ARG A 78 15.46 3.58 6.71
CA ARG A 78 16.44 2.47 6.67
C ARG A 78 16.07 1.46 5.61
N GLN A 79 17.04 1.05 4.82
CA GLN A 79 16.89 -0.08 3.89
C GLN A 79 17.44 -1.36 4.51
N TYR A 80 16.62 -2.43 4.50
CA TYR A 80 16.98 -3.76 5.01
C TYR A 80 17.16 -4.79 3.89
N VAL A 81 16.42 -4.66 2.80
CA VAL A 81 16.50 -5.54 1.62
C VAL A 81 16.56 -4.67 0.37
N TYR A 82 17.44 -5.03 -0.56
CA TYR A 82 17.50 -4.29 -1.83
C TYR A 82 16.20 -4.41 -2.62
N ASP A 83 15.84 -3.33 -3.30
CA ASP A 83 14.65 -3.31 -4.14
C ASP A 83 14.67 -4.36 -5.26
N SER A 84 15.86 -4.78 -5.69
CA SER A 84 16.05 -5.84 -6.68
C SER A 84 15.77 -7.23 -6.14
N ASP A 85 15.74 -7.40 -4.83
CA ASP A 85 15.52 -8.66 -4.13
C ASP A 85 14.09 -8.73 -3.57
N ILE A 86 13.67 -9.89 -3.09
CA ILE A 86 12.31 -10.12 -2.64
C ILE A 86 12.29 -10.20 -1.12
N ALA A 87 11.75 -9.17 -0.46
CA ALA A 87 11.49 -9.23 0.98
C ALA A 87 10.32 -10.17 1.30
N TRP A 88 10.40 -10.86 2.45
CA TRP A 88 9.36 -11.77 2.94
C TRP A 88 8.38 -11.02 3.86
N ALA A 89 7.58 -10.13 3.28
CA ALA A 89 6.79 -9.15 4.03
C ALA A 89 5.29 -9.46 4.10
N THR A 90 4.71 -10.01 3.00
CA THR A 90 3.25 -10.02 2.85
C THR A 90 2.60 -11.39 2.99
N ALA A 91 3.39 -12.44 3.22
CA ALA A 91 2.93 -13.84 3.18
C ALA A 91 2.15 -14.19 1.89
N ASN A 92 2.40 -13.45 0.81
CA ASN A 92 1.72 -13.58 -0.47
C ASN A 92 2.73 -13.41 -1.61
N ALA A 93 2.74 -14.35 -2.55
CA ALA A 93 3.71 -14.34 -3.65
C ALA A 93 3.61 -13.08 -4.54
N ASN A 94 2.40 -12.62 -4.84
CA ASN A 94 2.22 -11.40 -5.65
C ASN A 94 2.70 -10.16 -4.88
N GLY A 95 2.34 -10.05 -3.59
CA GLY A 95 2.76 -8.96 -2.72
C GLY A 95 4.28 -8.90 -2.59
N ASN A 96 4.94 -10.04 -2.33
CA ASN A 96 6.39 -10.10 -2.18
C ASN A 96 7.13 -9.86 -3.50
N ASN A 97 6.70 -10.49 -4.60
CA ASN A 97 7.40 -10.41 -5.89
C ASN A 97 7.31 -9.02 -6.56
N HIS A 98 6.25 -8.26 -6.30
CA HIS A 98 6.00 -7.01 -7.01
C HIS A 98 5.90 -5.78 -6.12
N GLY A 99 5.80 -5.95 -4.80
CA GLY A 99 5.69 -4.85 -3.85
C GLY A 99 7.04 -4.38 -3.31
N ILE A 100 7.17 -3.10 -3.01
CA ILE A 100 8.13 -2.57 -2.06
C ILE A 100 7.42 -2.42 -0.72
N SER A 101 7.84 -3.19 0.28
CA SER A 101 7.25 -3.18 1.62
C SER A 101 7.94 -2.17 2.51
N ILE A 102 7.15 -1.34 3.20
CA ILE A 102 7.61 -0.24 4.06
C ILE A 102 6.99 -0.41 5.44
N GLU A 103 7.81 -0.60 6.43
CA GLU A 103 7.45 -0.70 7.85
C GLU A 103 7.47 0.68 8.51
N HIS A 104 6.45 1.00 9.30
CA HIS A 104 6.34 2.27 10.02
C HIS A 104 6.44 2.03 11.52
N ALA A 105 7.31 2.77 12.19
CA ALA A 105 7.44 2.73 13.63
C ALA A 105 6.14 3.15 14.33
N ASN A 106 5.81 2.49 15.44
CA ASN A 106 4.66 2.84 16.23
C ASN A 106 5.07 3.69 17.43
N SER A 107 4.31 4.74 17.71
CA SER A 107 4.47 5.57 18.92
C SER A 107 3.68 5.03 20.10
N THR A 108 2.69 4.16 19.87
CA THR A 108 1.95 3.46 20.93
C THR A 108 1.78 1.99 20.63
N GLY A 109 1.61 1.17 21.68
CA GLY A 109 1.25 -0.22 21.57
C GLY A 109 -0.25 -0.43 21.30
N ALA A 110 -0.66 -1.69 21.43
CA ALA A 110 -2.07 -2.09 21.34
C ALA A 110 -2.95 -1.35 22.35
N PRO A 111 -4.23 -1.10 22.05
CA PRO A 111 -4.91 -1.50 20.80
C PRO A 111 -4.72 -0.53 19.63
N ASP A 112 -4.26 0.68 19.89
CA ASP A 112 -4.32 1.79 18.93
C ASP A 112 -3.23 1.71 17.85
N TRP A 113 -2.03 1.26 18.19
CA TRP A 113 -0.89 1.18 17.28
C TRP A 113 -0.67 2.48 16.48
N ARG A 114 -0.62 3.62 17.20
CA ARG A 114 -0.42 4.93 16.59
C ARG A 114 0.94 5.01 15.93
N VAL A 115 1.02 5.83 14.90
CA VAL A 115 2.24 6.23 14.22
C VAL A 115 2.36 7.73 14.34
N ASP A 116 3.53 8.24 14.63
CA ASP A 116 3.75 9.68 14.77
C ASP A 116 3.57 10.43 13.46
N PRO A 117 3.12 11.69 13.51
CA PRO A 117 2.95 12.51 12.31
C PRO A 117 4.23 12.66 11.49
N GLU A 118 5.40 12.70 12.12
CA GLU A 118 6.68 12.81 11.45
C GLU A 118 7.03 11.51 10.71
N THR A 119 6.86 10.36 11.35
CA THR A 119 6.98 9.03 10.70
C THR A 119 6.00 8.87 9.54
N MET A 120 4.76 9.36 9.69
CA MET A 120 3.76 9.37 8.61
C MET A 120 4.23 10.22 7.42
N GLU A 121 4.76 11.42 7.68
CA GLU A 121 5.27 12.32 6.63
C GLU A 121 6.49 11.71 5.93
N THR A 122 7.42 11.11 6.67
CA THR A 122 8.60 10.44 6.13
C THR A 122 8.21 9.25 5.26
N GLY A 123 7.28 8.42 5.73
CA GLY A 123 6.76 7.30 4.94
C GLY A 123 6.05 7.77 3.66
N ALA A 124 5.26 8.85 3.72
CA ALA A 124 4.60 9.43 2.56
C ALA A 124 5.61 9.98 1.54
N LYS A 125 6.69 10.64 2.00
CA LYS A 125 7.80 11.06 1.14
C LYS A 125 8.48 9.87 0.48
N LEU A 126 8.79 8.82 1.23
CA LEU A 126 9.39 7.60 0.70
C LEU A 126 8.51 6.97 -0.40
N VAL A 127 7.20 6.83 -0.16
CA VAL A 127 6.25 6.34 -1.17
C VAL A 127 6.29 7.20 -2.43
N ALA A 128 6.21 8.52 -2.31
CA ALA A 128 6.23 9.43 -3.45
C ALA A 128 7.51 9.29 -4.30
N HIS A 129 8.67 9.23 -3.64
CA HIS A 129 9.96 9.07 -4.31
C HIS A 129 10.10 7.69 -4.99
N LEU A 130 9.67 6.60 -4.34
CA LEU A 130 9.65 5.28 -4.94
C LEU A 130 8.73 5.24 -6.18
N HIS A 131 7.55 5.87 -6.09
CA HIS A 131 6.62 5.95 -7.21
C HIS A 131 7.20 6.73 -8.40
N LYS A 132 7.85 7.87 -8.14
CA LYS A 132 8.57 8.63 -9.17
C LYS A 132 9.68 7.79 -9.81
N PHE A 133 10.52 7.18 -8.98
CA PHE A 133 11.68 6.44 -9.43
C PHE A 133 11.29 5.21 -10.26
N TYR A 134 10.32 4.40 -9.79
CA TYR A 134 9.84 3.20 -10.49
C TYR A 134 8.82 3.48 -11.57
N ARG A 135 8.42 4.76 -11.75
CA ARG A 135 7.38 5.17 -12.69
C ARG A 135 6.05 4.44 -12.44
N LEU A 136 5.70 4.28 -11.16
CA LEU A 136 4.46 3.62 -10.75
C LEU A 136 3.23 4.54 -10.96
N GLY A 137 3.46 5.80 -11.26
CA GLY A 137 2.41 6.81 -11.32
C GLY A 137 2.12 7.45 -9.95
N ARG A 138 1.17 8.34 -9.92
CA ARG A 138 0.69 9.02 -8.71
C ARG A 138 0.18 7.98 -7.70
N PRO A 139 0.57 8.06 -6.41
CA PRO A 139 0.08 7.15 -5.38
C PRO A 139 -1.46 7.12 -5.31
N GLU A 140 -2.03 5.92 -5.38
CA GLU A 140 -3.48 5.69 -5.38
C GLU A 140 -3.83 4.38 -4.67
N ILE A 141 -4.80 4.46 -3.73
CA ILE A 141 -5.26 3.32 -2.94
C ILE A 141 -5.83 2.23 -3.85
N GLY A 142 -5.39 0.99 -3.64
CA GLY A 142 -5.90 -0.18 -4.37
C GLY A 142 -5.46 -0.27 -5.82
N VAL A 143 -4.65 0.69 -6.30
CA VAL A 143 -4.06 0.69 -7.64
C VAL A 143 -2.56 0.40 -7.55
N ASN A 144 -1.83 1.21 -6.79
CA ASN A 144 -0.39 1.11 -6.64
C ASN A 144 0.11 1.36 -5.20
N VAL A 145 -0.80 1.60 -4.24
CA VAL A 145 -0.52 1.60 -2.80
C VAL A 145 -1.49 0.64 -2.13
N PHE A 146 -0.95 -0.34 -1.41
CA PHE A 146 -1.70 -1.38 -0.71
C PHE A 146 -1.25 -1.48 0.75
N ARG A 147 -2.08 -2.14 1.57
CA ARG A 147 -1.75 -2.53 2.94
C ARG A 147 -1.40 -4.00 2.97
N HIS A 148 -0.68 -4.45 3.98
CA HIS A 148 -0.42 -5.87 4.17
C HIS A 148 -1.73 -6.69 4.22
N MET A 149 -2.75 -6.19 4.90
CA MET A 149 -4.07 -6.84 5.00
C MET A 149 -4.79 -7.01 3.66
N ASP A 150 -4.38 -6.32 2.61
CA ASP A 150 -4.94 -6.47 1.27
C ASP A 150 -4.40 -7.73 0.54
N PHE A 151 -3.33 -8.35 1.08
CA PHE A 151 -2.70 -9.57 0.54
C PHE A 151 -2.89 -10.79 1.42
N PHE A 152 -3.03 -10.61 2.72
CA PHE A 152 -3.09 -11.69 3.71
C PHE A 152 -4.01 -11.33 4.87
N ALA A 153 -4.65 -12.33 5.49
CA ALA A 153 -5.50 -12.12 6.66
C ALA A 153 -4.65 -11.77 7.89
N THR A 154 -4.41 -10.49 8.11
CA THR A 154 -3.59 -9.93 9.19
C THR A 154 -4.18 -8.62 9.70
N GLY A 155 -3.81 -8.20 10.92
CA GLY A 155 -4.12 -6.88 11.46
C GLY A 155 -3.19 -5.75 10.96
N CYS A 156 -2.09 -6.08 10.27
CA CYS A 156 -1.13 -5.09 9.76
C CYS A 156 -1.72 -4.29 8.59
N PRO A 157 -1.56 -2.97 8.55
CA PRO A 157 -0.73 -2.09 9.36
C PRO A 157 -1.42 -1.45 10.58
N GLY A 158 -2.32 -2.16 11.24
CA GLY A 158 -3.01 -1.71 12.44
C GLY A 158 -4.19 -0.76 12.18
N PRO A 159 -5.01 -0.49 13.22
CA PRO A 159 -6.24 0.30 13.06
C PRO A 159 -5.96 1.78 12.79
N PHE A 160 -4.81 2.31 13.23
CA PHE A 160 -4.43 3.69 12.99
C PHE A 160 -4.01 3.88 11.53
N LEU A 161 -2.87 3.35 11.13
CA LEU A 161 -2.33 3.53 9.78
C LEU A 161 -3.14 2.79 8.71
N GLY A 162 -3.59 1.56 8.99
CA GLY A 162 -4.38 0.76 8.05
C GLY A 162 -5.88 1.07 8.01
N GLY A 163 -6.36 1.90 8.96
CA GLY A 163 -7.77 2.27 9.11
C GLY A 163 -7.98 3.76 8.93
N SER A 164 -8.09 4.48 10.07
CA SER A 164 -8.52 5.89 10.09
C SER A 164 -7.59 6.87 9.35
N HIS A 165 -6.31 6.57 9.21
CA HIS A 165 -5.31 7.46 8.61
C HIS A 165 -4.80 6.99 7.25
N TYR A 166 -5.26 5.85 6.73
CA TYR A 166 -4.76 5.31 5.47
C TYR A 166 -5.00 6.26 4.28
N HIS A 167 -6.21 6.81 4.19
CA HIS A 167 -6.55 7.76 3.11
C HIS A 167 -5.68 9.01 3.17
N SER A 168 -5.59 9.66 4.34
CA SER A 168 -4.78 10.88 4.49
C SER A 168 -3.28 10.64 4.24
N TYR A 169 -2.77 9.46 4.60
CA TYR A 169 -1.40 9.05 4.32
C TYR A 169 -1.13 8.95 2.80
N VAL A 170 -1.99 8.24 2.07
CA VAL A 170 -1.84 8.07 0.62
C VAL A 170 -2.09 9.40 -0.12
N ASP A 171 -3.05 10.21 0.33
CA ASP A 171 -3.29 11.56 -0.20
C ASP A 171 -2.05 12.45 -0.01
N ARG A 172 -1.38 12.37 1.15
CA ARG A 172 -0.13 13.10 1.39
C ARG A 172 0.99 12.65 0.47
N ALA A 173 1.17 11.33 0.30
CA ALA A 173 2.15 10.78 -0.64
C ALA A 173 1.87 11.24 -2.09
N ALA A 174 0.60 11.30 -2.48
CA ALA A 174 0.19 11.78 -3.78
C ALA A 174 0.46 13.29 -3.98
N GLN A 175 0.25 14.11 -2.97
CA GLN A 175 0.60 15.55 -3.00
C GLN A 175 2.11 15.74 -3.17
N ILE A 176 2.92 15.02 -2.40
CA ILE A 176 4.38 15.07 -2.51
C ILE A 176 4.83 14.60 -3.91
N TYR A 177 4.22 13.55 -4.43
CA TYR A 177 4.51 13.08 -5.79
C TYR A 177 4.25 14.18 -6.83
N ASP A 178 3.12 14.88 -6.72
CA ASP A 178 2.78 16.00 -7.61
C ASP A 178 3.84 17.13 -7.49
N GLU A 179 4.27 17.44 -6.26
CA GLU A 179 5.31 18.45 -5.99
C GLU A 179 6.67 18.10 -6.61
N ILE A 180 7.12 16.84 -6.48
CA ILE A 180 8.45 16.41 -6.96
C ILE A 180 8.49 16.04 -8.43
N THR A 181 7.34 15.91 -9.09
CA THR A 181 7.26 15.59 -10.53
C THR A 181 6.91 16.78 -11.39
N ASP A 182 6.75 17.99 -10.79
CA ASP A 182 6.23 19.18 -11.47
C ASP A 182 4.87 18.93 -12.19
N THR A 183 4.20 17.86 -11.83
CA THR A 183 2.84 17.63 -12.28
C THR A 183 1.91 18.52 -11.44
N LYS A 184 1.90 19.82 -11.75
CA LYS A 184 0.89 20.72 -11.18
C LYS A 184 -0.47 20.10 -11.52
N PRO A 185 -1.35 19.80 -10.55
CA PRO A 185 -2.66 19.27 -10.85
C PRO A 185 -3.30 20.18 -11.89
N ALA A 186 -3.65 19.66 -13.04
CA ALA A 186 -4.60 20.36 -13.90
C ALA A 186 -5.78 20.69 -13.00
N GLY A 187 -5.98 21.95 -12.63
CA GLY A 187 -6.87 22.51 -11.61
C GLY A 187 -7.91 21.55 -11.02
N PRO A 188 -8.65 21.80 -10.00
CA PRO A 188 -9.42 20.79 -9.30
C PRO A 188 -10.16 19.93 -10.32
N VAL A 189 -9.58 18.74 -10.61
CA VAL A 189 -10.33 17.68 -11.25
C VAL A 189 -11.51 17.50 -10.31
N PRO A 190 -12.75 17.71 -10.76
CA PRO A 190 -13.88 17.41 -9.90
C PRO A 190 -13.57 16.05 -9.32
N LEU A 191 -13.49 15.95 -7.99
CA LEU A 191 -13.36 14.66 -7.32
C LEU A 191 -14.25 13.71 -8.10
N PRO A 192 -13.76 12.55 -8.59
CA PRO A 192 -14.66 11.58 -9.15
C PRO A 192 -15.69 11.42 -8.05
N THR A 193 -16.89 11.89 -8.31
CA THR A 193 -18.02 11.68 -7.39
C THR A 193 -17.88 10.24 -6.99
N PRO A 194 -17.74 9.91 -5.68
CA PRO A 194 -17.55 8.54 -5.26
C PRO A 194 -18.55 7.78 -6.11
N LYS A 195 -18.07 6.81 -6.89
CA LYS A 195 -18.99 5.94 -7.64
C LYS A 195 -19.78 5.28 -6.53
N VAL A 196 -20.86 5.91 -6.15
CA VAL A 196 -21.80 5.32 -5.20
C VAL A 196 -22.09 3.97 -5.83
N ARG A 197 -21.68 2.90 -5.16
CA ARG A 197 -21.95 1.56 -5.66
C ARG A 197 -23.45 1.56 -5.98
N PRO A 198 -23.85 1.29 -7.20
CA PRO A 198 -25.26 1.37 -7.54
C PRO A 198 -26.04 0.50 -6.54
N SER A 199 -27.19 0.94 -6.17
CA SER A 199 -28.08 0.11 -5.34
C SER A 199 -28.43 -1.16 -6.10
N GLN A 200 -28.79 -2.20 -5.39
CA GLN A 200 -29.25 -3.47 -6.01
C GLN A 200 -30.36 -3.25 -7.05
N TYR A 201 -31.25 -2.29 -6.80
CA TYR A 201 -32.34 -1.94 -7.72
C TYR A 201 -31.84 -1.25 -9.00
N GLU A 202 -30.83 -0.40 -8.90
CA GLU A 202 -30.20 0.22 -10.08
C GLU A 202 -29.46 -0.82 -10.94
N VAL A 203 -28.79 -1.81 -10.30
CA VAL A 203 -28.17 -2.92 -11.01
C VAL A 203 -29.22 -3.77 -11.73
N VAL A 204 -30.36 -4.05 -11.12
CA VAL A 204 -31.49 -4.71 -11.75
C VAL A 204 -31.95 -3.95 -12.99
N ASP A 205 -32.12 -2.63 -12.90
CA ASP A 205 -32.47 -1.79 -14.05
C ASP A 205 -31.40 -1.82 -15.17
N MET A 206 -30.12 -1.84 -14.81
CA MET A 206 -29.03 -1.98 -15.75
C MET A 206 -29.03 -3.35 -16.44
N VAL A 207 -29.35 -4.42 -15.71
CA VAL A 207 -29.52 -5.78 -16.27
C VAL A 207 -30.69 -5.84 -17.25
N ILE A 208 -31.84 -5.27 -16.89
CA ILE A 208 -33.03 -5.21 -17.75
C ILE A 208 -32.72 -4.44 -19.05
N ARG A 209 -31.91 -3.37 -18.97
CA ARG A 209 -31.46 -2.61 -20.15
C ARG A 209 -30.34 -3.28 -20.94
N GLY A 210 -29.92 -4.50 -20.57
CA GLY A 210 -28.91 -5.29 -21.30
C GLY A 210 -27.46 -4.84 -21.03
N GLN A 211 -27.20 -3.93 -20.11
CA GLN A 211 -25.86 -3.40 -19.85
C GLN A 211 -24.88 -4.42 -19.25
N TYR A 212 -25.37 -5.51 -18.71
CA TYR A 212 -24.59 -6.62 -18.18
C TYR A 212 -24.40 -7.79 -19.15
N GLY A 213 -24.88 -7.68 -20.40
CA GLY A 213 -24.87 -8.79 -21.36
C GLY A 213 -25.90 -9.87 -21.02
N ASN A 214 -25.70 -11.10 -21.56
CA ASN A 214 -26.66 -12.20 -21.40
C ASN A 214 -25.97 -13.49 -20.92
N GLY A 215 -26.77 -14.39 -20.31
CA GLY A 215 -26.33 -15.74 -19.94
C GLY A 215 -25.12 -15.75 -19.00
N ALA A 216 -24.16 -16.62 -19.27
CA ALA A 216 -22.97 -16.80 -18.41
C ALA A 216 -22.10 -15.53 -18.25
N GLU A 217 -22.02 -14.70 -19.29
CA GLU A 217 -21.28 -13.45 -19.24
C GLU A 217 -21.86 -12.48 -18.22
N ARG A 218 -23.19 -12.36 -18.15
CA ARG A 218 -23.88 -11.56 -17.14
C ARG A 218 -23.56 -12.03 -15.73
N PHE A 219 -23.60 -13.32 -15.47
CA PHE A 219 -23.30 -13.91 -14.18
C PHE A 219 -21.88 -13.58 -13.75
N GLN A 220 -20.89 -13.84 -14.58
CA GLN A 220 -19.48 -13.55 -14.30
C GLN A 220 -19.22 -12.07 -14.06
N ARG A 221 -19.93 -11.18 -14.76
CA ARG A 221 -19.77 -9.73 -14.58
C ARG A 221 -20.37 -9.27 -13.26
N LEU A 222 -21.55 -9.74 -12.89
CA LEU A 222 -22.19 -9.45 -11.60
C LEU A 222 -21.31 -9.93 -10.44
N GLU A 223 -20.77 -11.16 -10.52
CA GLU A 223 -19.85 -11.70 -9.50
C GLU A 223 -18.58 -10.85 -9.34
N ARG A 224 -17.95 -10.45 -10.46
CA ARG A 224 -16.76 -9.58 -10.42
C ARG A 224 -17.01 -8.23 -9.78
N GLU A 225 -18.23 -7.71 -9.90
CA GLU A 225 -18.66 -6.45 -9.29
C GLU A 225 -19.20 -6.65 -7.85
N GLY A 226 -19.14 -7.90 -7.34
CA GLY A 226 -19.53 -8.25 -5.97
C GLY A 226 -21.05 -8.31 -5.75
N TRP A 227 -21.82 -8.60 -6.80
CA TRP A 227 -23.25 -8.87 -6.73
C TRP A 227 -23.53 -10.36 -6.70
N ASP A 228 -24.60 -10.76 -6.02
CA ASP A 228 -25.15 -12.12 -6.14
C ASP A 228 -25.96 -12.23 -7.45
N PRO A 229 -25.49 -12.97 -8.46
CA PRO A 229 -26.18 -13.04 -9.76
C PRO A 229 -27.55 -13.70 -9.67
N LEU A 230 -27.74 -14.64 -8.74
CA LEU A 230 -29.00 -15.35 -8.58
C LEU A 230 -30.06 -14.42 -7.96
N GLU A 231 -29.66 -13.64 -6.97
CA GLU A 231 -30.55 -12.68 -6.33
C GLU A 231 -30.93 -11.54 -7.30
N ILE A 232 -29.97 -11.01 -8.07
CA ILE A 232 -30.27 -10.02 -9.11
C ILE A 232 -31.22 -10.60 -10.15
N GLN A 233 -31.02 -11.85 -10.61
CA GLN A 233 -31.89 -12.47 -11.57
C GLN A 233 -33.30 -12.72 -11.01
N ARG A 234 -33.41 -13.07 -9.73
CA ARG A 234 -34.73 -13.23 -9.07
C ARG A 234 -35.51 -11.92 -9.13
N ILE A 235 -34.89 -10.80 -8.76
CA ILE A 235 -35.55 -9.49 -8.76
C ILE A 235 -35.89 -9.04 -10.19
N VAL A 236 -35.03 -9.32 -11.18
CA VAL A 236 -35.34 -9.07 -12.61
C VAL A 236 -36.60 -9.81 -13.03
N ASN A 237 -36.71 -11.10 -12.69
CA ASN A 237 -37.86 -11.91 -13.05
C ASN A 237 -39.18 -11.40 -12.38
N GLU A 238 -39.09 -10.98 -11.10
CA GLU A 238 -40.24 -10.39 -10.39
C GLU A 238 -40.71 -9.06 -11.00
N ARG A 239 -39.76 -8.27 -11.57
CA ARG A 239 -40.14 -6.99 -12.22
C ARG A 239 -40.70 -7.14 -13.63
N LEU A 240 -40.42 -8.25 -14.30
CA LEU A 240 -40.88 -8.51 -15.67
C LEU A 240 -42.10 -9.41 -15.74
N SER A 241 -42.56 -9.96 -14.61
CA SER A 241 -43.79 -10.73 -14.47
C SER A 241 -44.99 -9.82 -14.16
#